data_269ea2b70f9bdc34d3f227cc2728421c
#
_entry.id   269ea2b70f9bdc34d3f227cc2728421c
#
_cell.length_a   1.000
_cell.length_b   1.000
_cell.length_c   1.000
_cell.angle_alpha   90.00
_cell.angle_beta   90.00
_cell.angle_gamma   90.00
#
_symmetry.space_group_name_H-M   'P 1'
#
loop_
_entity.id
_entity.type
_entity.pdbx_description
1 polymer ?
#
loop_
_entity_poly.entity_id
_entity_poly.type
_entity_poly.pdbx_seq_one_letter_code
_entity_poly.pdbx_strand_id
1 'polypeptide(L)'
;ISIVPNAGQPTSEDGKTCYKLEPEAMADYVERFVKDFGVSIVGGCCGTTPEHIRALSNRLQGAVPNRKKLAKVVYVSGPQEAVMINSGDGLVRIGERLNVRGSKKVRDAVERDDGIQMDVLEEVVEEQVKDLGIEIIDVCMDSNIVETEKVLAQATYELTSDFKGVMCIDSFSVEALQVAIESYPGRPIINSISLEEYSVGVSKLDAVLSQTKQHHPVYVALVNGPEGPGQTADEKFEL
;
A
#
# COMPACT_ATOMS: atom_id res chain seq x y z
N ILE A 1 -13.28 -4.14 7.88
CA ILE A 1 -13.93 -2.86 7.49
C ILE A 1 -14.47 -2.22 8.75
N SER A 2 -14.28 -0.89 8.89
CA SER A 2 -14.84 -0.08 9.98
C SER A 2 -15.86 0.92 9.44
N ILE A 3 -16.87 1.27 10.25
CA ILE A 3 -17.84 2.30 9.96
C ILE A 3 -18.19 3.08 11.24
N VAL A 4 -18.12 4.40 11.15
CA VAL A 4 -18.44 5.34 12.24
C VAL A 4 -19.35 6.47 11.70
N PRO A 5 -20.63 6.18 11.42
CA PRO A 5 -21.53 7.14 10.80
C PRO A 5 -21.93 8.26 11.77
N ASN A 6 -22.32 9.39 11.21
CA ASN A 6 -23.05 10.42 11.95
C ASN A 6 -24.46 9.92 12.34
N ALA A 7 -25.05 10.52 13.37
CA ALA A 7 -26.44 10.29 13.73
C ALA A 7 -27.41 10.96 12.74
N GLY A 8 -27.32 10.55 11.47
CA GLY A 8 -28.08 11.10 10.35
C GLY A 8 -27.41 12.29 9.66
N GLN A 9 -28.14 12.93 8.75
CA GLN A 9 -27.68 14.12 8.04
C GLN A 9 -27.74 15.35 8.95
N PRO A 10 -26.74 16.25 8.89
CA PRO A 10 -26.78 17.49 9.65
C PRO A 10 -27.92 18.39 9.13
N THR A 11 -28.72 18.93 10.05
CA THR A 11 -29.73 19.96 9.80
C THR A 11 -29.43 21.20 10.64
N SER A 12 -29.90 22.37 10.21
CA SER A 12 -29.75 23.61 10.98
C SER A 12 -31.09 23.96 11.65
N GLU A 13 -31.08 24.12 12.97
CA GLU A 13 -32.22 24.60 13.75
C GLU A 13 -31.74 25.73 14.66
N ASP A 14 -32.35 26.89 14.57
CA ASP A 14 -31.98 28.09 15.31
C ASP A 14 -30.47 28.43 15.24
N GLY A 15 -29.86 28.21 14.05
CA GLY A 15 -28.43 28.46 13.82
C GLY A 15 -27.50 27.40 14.44
N LYS A 16 -28.02 26.31 14.96
CA LYS A 16 -27.23 25.18 15.52
C LYS A 16 -27.35 23.97 14.62
N THR A 17 -26.26 23.22 14.47
CA THR A 17 -26.25 21.96 13.77
C THR A 17 -26.89 20.87 14.65
N CYS A 18 -27.91 20.20 14.13
CA CYS A 18 -28.64 19.13 14.79
C CYS A 18 -28.56 17.83 13.96
N TYR A 19 -28.60 16.70 14.65
CA TYR A 19 -28.65 15.36 14.06
C TYR A 19 -29.90 14.66 14.58
N LYS A 20 -30.72 14.06 13.68
CA LYS A 20 -32.06 13.59 14.01
C LYS A 20 -32.25 12.07 13.89
N LEU A 21 -31.20 11.32 13.62
CA LEU A 21 -31.32 9.88 13.56
C LEU A 21 -31.39 9.33 14.99
N GLU A 22 -32.47 8.63 15.29
CA GLU A 22 -32.71 8.05 16.60
C GLU A 22 -31.78 6.84 16.85
N PRO A 23 -31.43 6.54 18.12
CA PRO A 23 -30.53 5.46 18.51
C PRO A 23 -30.87 4.09 17.91
N GLU A 24 -32.14 3.70 17.98
CA GLU A 24 -32.61 2.40 17.48
C GLU A 24 -32.53 2.33 15.94
N ALA A 25 -32.90 3.40 15.25
CA ALA A 25 -32.79 3.46 13.81
C ALA A 25 -31.33 3.38 13.33
N MET A 26 -30.41 4.03 14.04
CA MET A 26 -28.99 3.90 13.78
C MET A 26 -28.50 2.45 13.98
N ALA A 27 -28.95 1.80 15.05
CA ALA A 27 -28.60 0.42 15.34
C ALA A 27 -29.09 -0.55 14.25
N ASP A 28 -30.30 -0.32 13.69
CA ASP A 28 -30.84 -1.11 12.59
C ASP A 28 -29.97 -1.01 11.32
N TYR A 29 -29.54 0.20 10.94
CA TYR A 29 -28.64 0.39 9.81
C TYR A 29 -27.28 -0.28 10.03
N VAL A 30 -26.70 -0.11 11.20
CA VAL A 30 -25.37 -0.68 11.50
C VAL A 30 -25.45 -2.20 11.59
N GLU A 31 -26.52 -2.79 12.11
CA GLU A 31 -26.73 -4.24 12.08
C GLU A 31 -26.72 -4.79 10.64
N ARG A 32 -27.37 -4.11 9.71
CA ARG A 32 -27.30 -4.47 8.28
C ARG A 32 -25.89 -4.38 7.73
N PHE A 33 -25.13 -3.34 8.09
CA PHE A 33 -23.74 -3.22 7.66
C PHE A 33 -22.87 -4.38 8.13
N VAL A 34 -23.10 -4.86 9.36
CA VAL A 34 -22.41 -6.04 9.90
C VAL A 34 -22.83 -7.31 9.16
N LYS A 35 -24.15 -7.53 9.00
CA LYS A 35 -24.71 -8.76 8.43
C LYS A 35 -24.53 -8.85 6.91
N ASP A 36 -24.74 -7.75 6.18
CA ASP A 36 -24.78 -7.78 4.73
C ASP A 36 -23.41 -7.47 4.10
N PHE A 37 -22.60 -6.62 4.74
CA PHE A 37 -21.34 -6.12 4.20
C PHE A 37 -20.09 -6.55 5.00
N GLY A 38 -20.26 -7.28 6.09
CA GLY A 38 -19.14 -7.83 6.85
C GLY A 38 -18.32 -6.78 7.62
N VAL A 39 -18.95 -5.66 7.99
CA VAL A 39 -18.33 -4.64 8.83
C VAL A 39 -17.99 -5.25 10.19
N SER A 40 -16.77 -5.03 10.68
CA SER A 40 -16.23 -5.67 11.89
C SER A 40 -15.96 -4.69 13.04
N ILE A 41 -15.84 -3.39 12.71
CA ILE A 41 -15.63 -2.33 13.69
C ILE A 41 -16.72 -1.28 13.45
N VAL A 42 -17.49 -0.98 14.50
CA VAL A 42 -18.60 -0.04 14.43
C VAL A 42 -18.51 0.99 15.56
N GLY A 43 -19.03 2.17 15.31
CA GLY A 43 -19.10 3.25 16.27
C GLY A 43 -20.02 4.35 15.79
N GLY A 44 -19.84 5.53 16.32
CA GLY A 44 -20.56 6.72 15.90
C GLY A 44 -19.65 7.93 15.79
N CYS A 45 -20.11 8.95 15.07
CA CYS A 45 -19.42 10.22 14.86
C CYS A 45 -20.32 11.38 15.31
N CYS A 46 -20.45 12.44 14.51
CA CYS A 46 -21.20 13.63 14.88
C CYS A 46 -22.68 13.35 15.20
N GLY A 47 -23.17 13.95 16.27
CA GLY A 47 -24.53 13.77 16.78
C GLY A 47 -24.78 12.46 17.53
N THR A 48 -23.80 11.56 17.62
CA THR A 48 -23.94 10.32 18.37
C THR A 48 -23.88 10.59 19.86
N THR A 49 -24.82 10.04 20.60
CA THR A 49 -24.92 10.12 22.08
C THR A 49 -24.62 8.78 22.73
N PRO A 50 -24.46 8.72 24.07
CA PRO A 50 -24.31 7.46 24.79
C PRO A 50 -25.46 6.47 24.54
N GLU A 51 -26.68 6.95 24.29
CA GLU A 51 -27.86 6.14 23.98
C GLU A 51 -27.68 5.43 22.62
N HIS A 52 -27.15 6.10 21.61
CA HIS A 52 -26.82 5.50 20.32
C HIS A 52 -25.81 4.35 20.49
N ILE A 53 -24.72 4.60 21.25
CA ILE A 53 -23.71 3.56 21.48
C ILE A 53 -24.28 2.39 22.25
N ARG A 54 -25.17 2.64 23.23
CA ARG A 54 -25.86 1.60 23.98
C ARG A 54 -26.78 0.76 23.08
N ALA A 55 -27.56 1.39 22.21
CA ALA A 55 -28.40 0.71 21.23
C ALA A 55 -27.56 -0.17 20.28
N LEU A 56 -26.44 0.37 19.75
CA LEU A 56 -25.50 -0.40 18.94
C LEU A 56 -24.94 -1.61 19.70
N SER A 57 -24.46 -1.40 20.92
CA SER A 57 -23.89 -2.46 21.75
C SER A 57 -24.89 -3.58 22.02
N ASN A 58 -26.13 -3.22 22.39
CA ASN A 58 -27.19 -4.20 22.67
C ASN A 58 -27.59 -4.97 21.38
N ARG A 59 -27.76 -4.26 20.26
CA ARG A 59 -28.18 -4.85 18.98
C ARG A 59 -27.14 -5.80 18.39
N LEU A 60 -25.86 -5.49 18.58
CA LEU A 60 -24.75 -6.24 18.00
C LEU A 60 -24.14 -7.27 18.94
N GLN A 61 -24.67 -7.43 20.14
CA GLN A 61 -24.19 -8.44 21.08
C GLN A 61 -24.27 -9.85 20.46
N GLY A 62 -23.13 -10.51 20.32
CA GLY A 62 -23.03 -11.83 19.68
C GLY A 62 -23.16 -11.82 18.15
N ALA A 63 -23.27 -10.67 17.51
CA ALA A 63 -23.30 -10.59 16.05
C ALA A 63 -21.97 -11.01 15.43
N VAL A 64 -22.02 -11.86 14.42
CA VAL A 64 -20.86 -12.29 13.64
C VAL A 64 -20.91 -11.61 12.28
N PRO A 65 -19.87 -10.84 11.90
CA PRO A 65 -19.80 -10.21 10.58
C PRO A 65 -19.83 -11.26 9.46
N ASN A 66 -20.64 -11.00 8.44
CA ASN A 66 -20.68 -11.85 7.26
C ASN A 66 -19.40 -11.68 6.44
N ARG A 67 -18.42 -12.52 6.70
CA ARG A 67 -17.17 -12.57 5.91
C ARG A 67 -17.46 -13.25 4.58
N LYS A 68 -17.82 -12.47 3.56
CA LYS A 68 -17.86 -12.98 2.19
C LYS A 68 -16.47 -13.55 1.85
N LYS A 69 -16.43 -14.76 1.26
CA LYS A 69 -15.19 -15.24 0.66
C LYS A 69 -14.82 -14.24 -0.43
N LEU A 70 -13.75 -13.48 -0.18
CA LEU A 70 -13.18 -12.62 -1.22
C LEU A 70 -12.76 -13.51 -2.38
N ALA A 71 -13.07 -13.08 -3.60
CA ALA A 71 -12.46 -13.69 -4.78
C ALA A 71 -10.93 -13.67 -4.61
N LYS A 72 -10.23 -14.67 -5.15
CA LYS A 72 -8.77 -14.71 -5.15
C LYS A 72 -8.26 -13.67 -6.14
N VAL A 73 -8.34 -12.42 -5.76
CA VAL A 73 -7.87 -11.27 -6.54
C VAL A 73 -6.71 -10.65 -5.80
N VAL A 74 -5.65 -10.36 -6.51
CA VAL A 74 -4.49 -9.67 -5.95
C VAL A 74 -4.68 -8.17 -6.16
N TYR A 75 -4.63 -7.42 -5.06
CA TYR A 75 -4.64 -5.97 -5.08
C TYR A 75 -3.34 -5.44 -4.47
N VAL A 76 -2.84 -4.37 -5.05
CA VAL A 76 -1.84 -3.49 -4.46
C VAL A 76 -2.48 -2.13 -4.24
N SER A 77 -2.05 -1.38 -3.25
CA SER A 77 -2.69 -0.11 -2.91
C SER A 77 -1.69 0.94 -2.47
N GLY A 78 -1.98 2.17 -2.85
CA GLY A 78 -1.40 3.38 -2.30
C GLY A 78 -2.28 3.98 -1.20
N PRO A 79 -2.03 5.25 -0.81
CA PRO A 79 -2.81 5.95 0.21
C PRO A 79 -4.29 6.14 -0.18
N GLN A 80 -4.57 6.32 -1.46
CA GLN A 80 -5.90 6.69 -1.96
C GLN A 80 -6.42 5.80 -3.09
N GLU A 81 -5.57 5.06 -3.77
CA GLU A 81 -5.91 4.23 -4.92
C GLU A 81 -5.49 2.78 -4.73
N ALA A 82 -6.15 1.89 -5.43
CA ALA A 82 -5.79 0.48 -5.47
C ALA A 82 -5.79 -0.01 -6.91
N VAL A 83 -4.80 -0.82 -7.25
CA VAL A 83 -4.67 -1.46 -8.56
C VAL A 83 -4.90 -2.95 -8.41
N MET A 84 -5.80 -3.49 -9.20
CA MET A 84 -6.07 -4.92 -9.26
C MET A 84 -5.09 -5.60 -10.23
N ILE A 85 -4.37 -6.57 -9.74
CA ILE A 85 -3.46 -7.40 -10.55
C ILE A 85 -4.16 -8.73 -10.80
N ASN A 86 -4.76 -8.87 -11.98
CA ASN A 86 -5.48 -10.09 -12.36
C ASN A 86 -5.18 -10.44 -13.82
N SER A 87 -4.87 -11.69 -14.07
CA SER A 87 -4.50 -12.18 -15.42
C SER A 87 -5.60 -12.02 -16.49
N GLY A 88 -6.82 -11.70 -16.11
CA GLY A 88 -7.97 -11.54 -17.02
C GLY A 88 -8.32 -10.09 -17.40
N ASP A 89 -7.77 -9.09 -16.72
CA ASP A 89 -8.24 -7.70 -16.81
C ASP A 89 -7.32 -6.77 -17.63
N GLY A 90 -6.36 -7.33 -18.35
CA GLY A 90 -5.43 -6.57 -19.17
C GLY A 90 -4.04 -6.42 -18.54
N LEU A 91 -3.24 -5.50 -19.08
CA LEU A 91 -1.89 -5.22 -18.62
C LEU A 91 -1.88 -4.11 -17.59
N VAL A 92 -1.25 -4.36 -16.45
CA VAL A 92 -0.89 -3.34 -15.47
C VAL A 92 0.53 -2.87 -15.77
N ARG A 93 0.72 -1.56 -15.87
CA ARG A 93 2.00 -0.97 -16.25
C ARG A 93 2.72 -0.44 -15.03
N ILE A 94 4.01 -0.79 -14.94
CA ILE A 94 4.93 -0.29 -13.90
C ILE A 94 5.92 0.66 -14.58
N GLY A 95 6.01 1.89 -14.08
CA GLY A 95 6.92 2.91 -14.58
C GLY A 95 8.23 2.90 -13.81
N GLU A 96 9.35 2.72 -14.52
CA GLU A 96 10.68 2.45 -13.98
C GLU A 96 11.65 3.65 -14.09
N ARG A 97 11.13 4.86 -14.35
CA ARG A 97 12.01 6.02 -14.57
C ARG A 97 12.53 6.65 -13.27
N LEU A 98 11.94 6.34 -12.14
CA LEU A 98 12.38 6.83 -10.85
C LEU A 98 13.48 5.93 -10.27
N ASN A 99 14.60 5.87 -10.97
CA ASN A 99 15.70 4.95 -10.71
C ASN A 99 17.04 5.71 -10.79
N VAL A 100 17.78 5.74 -9.67
CA VAL A 100 19.08 6.45 -9.55
C VAL A 100 20.11 5.92 -10.56
N ARG A 101 20.16 4.61 -10.78
CA ARG A 101 21.11 4.00 -11.72
C ARG A 101 20.68 4.17 -13.18
N GLY A 102 19.36 4.15 -13.43
CA GLY A 102 18.79 4.20 -14.77
C GLY A 102 18.55 5.61 -15.33
N SER A 103 18.43 6.62 -14.46
CA SER A 103 18.10 7.99 -14.85
C SER A 103 19.12 8.99 -14.35
N LYS A 104 19.77 9.72 -15.27
CA LYS A 104 20.69 10.80 -14.88
C LYS A 104 19.96 11.91 -14.12
N LYS A 105 18.73 12.29 -14.52
CA LYS A 105 17.92 13.33 -13.85
C LYS A 105 17.66 12.94 -12.39
N VAL A 106 17.26 11.70 -12.14
CA VAL A 106 17.02 11.18 -10.78
C VAL A 106 18.31 11.09 -9.98
N ARG A 107 19.37 10.57 -10.58
CA ARG A 107 20.68 10.48 -9.91
C ARG A 107 21.19 11.84 -9.46
N ASP A 108 21.18 12.83 -10.36
CA ASP A 108 21.65 14.18 -10.06
C ASP A 108 20.79 14.87 -8.97
N ALA A 109 19.52 14.45 -8.81
CA ALA A 109 18.62 14.94 -7.76
C ALA A 109 18.79 14.25 -6.41
N VAL A 110 19.27 13.00 -6.41
CA VAL A 110 19.39 12.15 -5.20
C VAL A 110 20.81 12.18 -4.62
N GLU A 111 21.85 12.05 -5.47
CA GLU A 111 23.24 11.97 -5.03
C GLU A 111 23.83 13.36 -4.76
N ARG A 112 23.29 14.04 -3.73
CA ARG A 112 23.65 15.40 -3.33
C ARG A 112 24.01 15.48 -1.86
N ASP A 113 24.94 16.36 -1.54
CA ASP A 113 25.37 16.64 -0.16
C ASP A 113 24.32 17.43 0.65
N ASP A 114 23.45 18.20 -0.03
CA ASP A 114 22.43 19.08 0.57
C ASP A 114 21.03 18.44 0.68
N GLY A 115 20.92 17.13 0.38
CA GLY A 115 19.68 16.37 0.45
C GLY A 115 19.00 16.16 -0.90
N ILE A 116 17.92 15.40 -0.91
CA ILE A 116 17.17 15.03 -2.10
C ILE A 116 16.39 16.20 -2.65
N GLN A 117 16.40 16.40 -3.96
CA GLN A 117 15.49 17.33 -4.66
C GLN A 117 14.16 16.64 -4.97
N MET A 118 13.24 16.68 -4.02
CA MET A 118 11.95 16.00 -4.14
C MET A 118 11.10 16.52 -5.31
N ASP A 119 11.14 17.81 -5.59
CA ASP A 119 10.47 18.44 -6.73
C ASP A 119 10.84 17.80 -8.08
N VAL A 120 12.10 17.40 -8.23
CA VAL A 120 12.57 16.71 -9.45
C VAL A 120 12.01 15.27 -9.50
N LEU A 121 11.93 14.58 -8.35
CA LEU A 121 11.34 13.24 -8.30
C LEU A 121 9.85 13.27 -8.58
N GLU A 122 9.13 14.24 -8.03
CA GLU A 122 7.71 14.49 -8.28
C GLU A 122 7.44 14.74 -9.77
N GLU A 123 8.25 15.58 -10.42
CA GLU A 123 8.14 15.82 -11.87
C GLU A 123 8.31 14.53 -12.68
N VAL A 124 9.26 13.66 -12.32
CA VAL A 124 9.47 12.37 -12.99
C VAL A 124 8.28 11.42 -12.77
N VAL A 125 7.66 11.44 -11.59
CA VAL A 125 6.43 10.69 -11.32
C VAL A 125 5.27 11.24 -12.15
N GLU A 126 5.07 12.56 -12.16
CA GLU A 126 4.00 13.21 -12.92
C GLU A 126 4.07 12.93 -14.41
N GLU A 127 5.26 12.99 -15.02
CA GLU A 127 5.47 12.64 -16.44
C GLU A 127 4.99 11.22 -16.74
N GLN A 128 5.30 10.26 -15.86
CA GLN A 128 4.91 8.86 -16.05
C GLN A 128 3.39 8.67 -15.88
N VAL A 129 2.80 9.28 -14.87
CA VAL A 129 1.37 9.12 -14.56
C VAL A 129 0.50 9.88 -15.56
N LYS A 130 0.77 11.18 -15.78
CA LYS A 130 -0.08 12.04 -16.60
C LYS A 130 0.09 11.79 -18.10
N ASP A 131 1.33 11.64 -18.55
CA ASP A 131 1.62 11.55 -19.99
C ASP A 131 1.54 10.11 -20.51
N LEU A 132 1.94 9.14 -19.70
CA LEU A 132 2.00 7.73 -20.08
C LEU A 132 0.90 6.87 -19.47
N GLY A 133 0.11 7.41 -18.51
CA GLY A 133 -0.95 6.70 -17.83
C GLY A 133 -0.44 5.49 -17.05
N ILE A 134 0.71 5.60 -16.40
CA ILE A 134 1.30 4.55 -15.57
C ILE A 134 0.51 4.45 -14.26
N GLU A 135 0.21 3.24 -13.84
CA GLU A 135 -0.61 2.95 -12.67
C GLU A 135 0.23 2.67 -11.41
N ILE A 136 1.43 2.15 -11.60
CA ILE A 136 2.36 1.79 -10.51
C ILE A 136 3.72 2.40 -10.83
N ILE A 137 4.32 3.08 -9.86
CA ILE A 137 5.66 3.66 -9.98
C ILE A 137 6.67 2.78 -9.24
N ASP A 138 7.69 2.32 -9.95
CA ASP A 138 8.86 1.67 -9.36
C ASP A 138 9.81 2.73 -8.82
N VAL A 139 10.22 2.57 -7.55
CA VAL A 139 11.06 3.52 -6.82
C VAL A 139 12.35 2.82 -6.41
N CYS A 140 13.44 3.14 -7.12
CA CYS A 140 14.77 2.59 -6.87
C CYS A 140 15.77 3.70 -6.56
N MET A 141 16.23 3.76 -5.31
CA MET A 141 17.17 4.77 -4.82
C MET A 141 18.56 4.20 -4.52
N ASP A 142 18.85 3.02 -5.07
CA ASP A 142 20.13 2.34 -4.82
C ASP A 142 21.32 3.13 -5.35
N SER A 143 22.18 3.56 -4.44
CA SER A 143 23.38 4.33 -4.69
C SER A 143 24.55 3.86 -3.83
N ASN A 144 25.76 4.12 -4.32
CA ASN A 144 26.98 3.92 -3.53
C ASN A 144 27.47 5.22 -2.86
N ILE A 145 26.75 6.33 -3.07
CA ILE A 145 27.14 7.68 -2.62
C ILE A 145 26.32 8.13 -1.42
N VAL A 146 25.03 7.78 -1.38
CA VAL A 146 24.10 8.14 -0.30
C VAL A 146 23.64 6.91 0.48
N GLU A 147 23.11 7.11 1.69
CA GLU A 147 22.54 6.04 2.50
C GLU A 147 21.19 5.59 1.91
N THR A 148 21.19 4.50 1.14
CA THR A 148 20.02 3.99 0.42
C THR A 148 18.80 3.82 1.33
N GLU A 149 18.97 3.31 2.55
CA GLU A 149 17.89 3.09 3.53
C GLU A 149 17.11 4.38 3.83
N LYS A 150 17.86 5.46 4.09
CA LYS A 150 17.25 6.77 4.39
C LYS A 150 16.59 7.38 3.17
N VAL A 151 17.31 7.35 2.05
CA VAL A 151 16.86 7.99 0.81
C VAL A 151 15.63 7.30 0.24
N LEU A 152 15.61 5.96 0.24
CA LEU A 152 14.47 5.18 -0.24
C LEU A 152 13.24 5.38 0.67
N ALA A 153 13.42 5.36 1.97
CA ALA A 153 12.34 5.61 2.92
C ALA A 153 11.77 7.03 2.80
N GLN A 154 12.64 8.04 2.68
CA GLN A 154 12.23 9.43 2.48
C GLN A 154 11.46 9.60 1.18
N ALA A 155 12.01 9.14 0.05
CA ALA A 155 11.34 9.21 -1.25
C ALA A 155 9.99 8.49 -1.24
N THR A 156 9.93 7.29 -0.65
CA THR A 156 8.69 6.51 -0.51
C THR A 156 7.65 7.27 0.29
N TYR A 157 8.02 7.89 1.42
CA TYR A 157 7.11 8.62 2.29
C TYR A 157 6.63 9.93 1.66
N GLU A 158 7.55 10.78 1.16
CA GLU A 158 7.21 12.11 0.66
C GLU A 158 6.39 12.03 -0.63
N LEU A 159 6.77 11.16 -1.57
CA LEU A 159 6.00 10.97 -2.81
C LEU A 159 4.56 10.47 -2.57
N THR A 160 4.28 9.78 -1.46
CA THR A 160 2.90 9.35 -1.16
C THR A 160 1.96 10.49 -0.82
N SER A 161 2.47 11.66 -0.49
CA SER A 161 1.65 12.85 -0.20
C SER A 161 0.99 13.39 -1.48
N ASP A 162 1.70 13.36 -2.59
CA ASP A 162 1.28 13.96 -3.86
C ASP A 162 0.89 12.91 -4.91
N PHE A 163 1.60 11.80 -4.96
CA PHE A 163 1.27 10.65 -5.79
C PHE A 163 0.29 9.72 -5.07
N LYS A 164 -0.95 9.73 -5.52
CA LYS A 164 -2.06 8.94 -4.93
C LYS A 164 -2.05 7.45 -5.31
N GLY A 165 -1.23 7.08 -6.27
CA GLY A 165 -1.17 5.73 -6.85
C GLY A 165 -0.35 4.75 -6.02
N VAL A 166 0.05 3.67 -6.65
CA VAL A 166 0.72 2.53 -6.04
C VAL A 166 2.21 2.57 -6.32
N MET A 167 3.03 2.16 -5.34
CA MET A 167 4.47 2.02 -5.51
C MET A 167 4.91 0.56 -5.56
N CYS A 168 5.92 0.33 -6.40
CA CYS A 168 6.79 -0.82 -6.39
C CYS A 168 8.13 -0.37 -5.76
N ILE A 169 8.43 -0.89 -4.58
CA ILE A 169 9.64 -0.51 -3.83
C ILE A 169 10.77 -1.44 -4.26
N ASP A 170 11.79 -0.88 -4.87
CA ASP A 170 12.92 -1.61 -5.46
C ASP A 170 14.23 -1.29 -4.75
N SER A 171 14.89 -2.34 -4.26
CA SER A 171 16.25 -2.25 -3.73
C SER A 171 16.97 -3.61 -3.69
N PHE A 172 18.30 -3.56 -3.81
CA PHE A 172 19.15 -4.71 -3.49
C PHE A 172 19.31 -4.91 -1.98
N SER A 173 19.22 -3.83 -1.17
CA SER A 173 19.33 -3.88 0.29
C SER A 173 18.01 -4.32 0.93
N VAL A 174 18.04 -5.39 1.73
CA VAL A 174 16.89 -5.87 2.50
C VAL A 174 16.49 -4.85 3.56
N GLU A 175 17.48 -4.21 4.16
CA GLU A 175 17.31 -3.16 5.18
C GLU A 175 16.58 -1.94 4.57
N ALA A 176 16.94 -1.53 3.36
CA ALA A 176 16.29 -0.44 2.66
C ALA A 176 14.81 -0.79 2.34
N LEU A 177 14.54 -2.02 1.88
CA LEU A 177 13.17 -2.50 1.66
C LEU A 177 12.35 -2.48 2.94
N GLN A 178 12.93 -2.88 4.08
CA GLN A 178 12.26 -2.87 5.38
C GLN A 178 11.85 -1.45 5.78
N VAL A 179 12.80 -0.52 5.81
CA VAL A 179 12.53 0.86 6.26
C VAL A 179 11.53 1.56 5.32
N ALA A 180 11.65 1.31 4.01
CA ALA A 180 10.74 1.89 3.03
C ALA A 180 9.31 1.36 3.16
N ILE A 181 9.11 0.05 3.36
CA ILE A 181 7.76 -0.52 3.53
C ILE A 181 7.10 -0.05 4.83
N GLU A 182 7.87 0.16 5.90
CA GLU A 182 7.37 0.72 7.16
C GLU A 182 6.89 2.16 7.00
N SER A 183 7.45 2.89 6.04
CA SER A 183 7.08 4.28 5.72
C SER A 183 5.93 4.38 4.70
N TYR A 184 5.53 3.28 4.06
CA TYR A 184 4.53 3.28 2.99
C TYR A 184 3.11 3.01 3.52
N PRO A 185 2.17 3.96 3.37
CA PRO A 185 0.80 3.83 3.89
C PRO A 185 -0.12 3.03 2.96
N GLY A 186 0.29 1.84 2.54
CA GLY A 186 -0.47 1.02 1.61
C GLY A 186 0.04 -0.42 1.54
N ARG A 187 -0.37 -1.12 0.49
CA ARG A 187 0.13 -2.46 0.15
C ARG A 187 0.97 -2.38 -1.12
N PRO A 188 2.30 -2.22 -1.03
CA PRO A 188 3.18 -2.06 -2.18
C PRO A 188 3.47 -3.39 -2.88
N ILE A 189 4.16 -3.26 -4.03
CA ILE A 189 4.96 -4.34 -4.57
C ILE A 189 6.38 -4.21 -4.01
N ILE A 190 7.03 -5.32 -3.68
CA ILE A 190 8.45 -5.38 -3.33
C ILE A 190 9.21 -6.00 -4.51
N ASN A 191 10.18 -5.28 -5.02
CA ASN A 191 11.07 -5.68 -6.09
C ASN A 191 12.49 -5.83 -5.48
N SER A 192 13.02 -7.00 -5.21
CA SER A 192 12.51 -8.31 -5.57
C SER A 192 12.93 -9.39 -4.56
N ILE A 193 12.42 -10.58 -4.72
CA ILE A 193 12.87 -11.79 -4.05
C ILE A 193 13.51 -12.75 -5.04
N SER A 194 14.51 -13.54 -4.61
CA SER A 194 15.18 -14.56 -5.42
C SER A 194 15.77 -15.65 -4.52
N LEU A 195 16.21 -16.75 -5.11
CA LEU A 195 16.96 -17.79 -4.38
C LEU A 195 18.47 -17.52 -4.32
N GLU A 196 18.93 -16.39 -4.86
CA GLU A 196 20.33 -15.96 -4.72
C GLU A 196 20.71 -15.82 -3.26
N GLU A 197 21.97 -16.17 -2.93
CA GLU A 197 22.47 -16.02 -1.58
C GLU A 197 22.62 -14.53 -1.23
N TYR A 198 21.92 -14.10 -0.19
CA TYR A 198 22.00 -12.74 0.36
C TYR A 198 23.08 -12.63 1.44
N SER A 199 23.15 -13.62 2.30
CA SER A 199 24.19 -13.79 3.31
C SER A 199 24.44 -15.29 3.52
N VAL A 200 25.51 -15.63 4.21
CA VAL A 200 25.92 -17.05 4.37
C VAL A 200 24.75 -17.93 4.82
N GLY A 201 24.29 -18.80 3.92
CA GLY A 201 23.19 -19.75 4.15
C GLY A 201 21.79 -19.14 4.18
N VAL A 202 21.61 -17.89 3.75
CA VAL A 202 20.30 -17.20 3.71
C VAL A 202 20.03 -16.69 2.31
N SER A 203 18.94 -17.08 1.70
CA SER A 203 18.50 -16.57 0.41
C SER A 203 17.95 -15.16 0.52
N LYS A 204 17.95 -14.37 -0.58
CA LYS A 204 17.28 -13.07 -0.64
C LYS A 204 15.78 -13.23 -0.37
N LEU A 205 15.17 -14.34 -0.79
CA LEU A 205 13.79 -14.67 -0.46
C LEU A 205 13.55 -14.68 1.04
N ASP A 206 14.35 -15.48 1.79
CA ASP A 206 14.17 -15.62 3.23
C ASP A 206 14.47 -14.32 3.97
N ALA A 207 15.52 -13.61 3.57
CA ALA A 207 15.90 -12.32 4.13
C ALA A 207 14.77 -11.29 3.97
N VAL A 208 14.26 -11.07 2.75
CA VAL A 208 13.18 -10.11 2.48
C VAL A 208 11.90 -10.51 3.18
N LEU A 209 11.47 -11.78 3.10
CA LEU A 209 10.25 -12.23 3.78
C LEU A 209 10.32 -12.07 5.29
N SER A 210 11.48 -12.30 5.91
CA SER A 210 11.64 -12.13 7.36
C SER A 210 11.32 -10.71 7.83
N GLN A 211 11.61 -9.70 7.03
CA GLN A 211 11.45 -8.29 7.35
C GLN A 211 10.13 -7.68 6.86
N THR A 212 9.54 -8.22 5.79
CA THR A 212 8.43 -7.51 5.10
C THR A 212 7.08 -8.23 5.14
N LYS A 213 7.03 -9.53 5.44
CA LYS A 213 5.80 -10.34 5.35
C LYS A 213 4.64 -9.85 6.22
N GLN A 214 4.90 -9.17 7.35
CA GLN A 214 3.87 -8.63 8.23
C GLN A 214 3.07 -7.50 7.58
N HIS A 215 3.62 -6.85 6.55
CA HIS A 215 2.95 -5.80 5.77
C HIS A 215 2.12 -6.37 4.61
N HIS A 216 2.19 -7.68 4.38
CA HIS A 216 1.46 -8.38 3.30
C HIS A 216 1.65 -7.79 1.90
N PRO A 217 2.86 -7.40 1.47
CA PRO A 217 3.08 -6.87 0.12
C PRO A 217 2.85 -7.93 -0.96
N VAL A 218 2.89 -7.51 -2.21
CA VAL A 218 3.09 -8.39 -3.36
C VAL A 218 4.57 -8.40 -3.70
N TYR A 219 5.09 -9.53 -4.16
CA TYR A 219 6.51 -9.67 -4.47
C TYR A 219 6.73 -9.92 -5.96
N VAL A 220 7.74 -9.27 -6.52
CA VAL A 220 8.36 -9.67 -7.78
C VAL A 220 9.33 -10.80 -7.47
N ALA A 221 9.08 -11.99 -8.00
CA ALA A 221 9.98 -13.13 -7.88
C ALA A 221 10.87 -13.22 -9.12
N LEU A 222 12.18 -13.10 -8.93
CA LEU A 222 13.15 -13.35 -9.99
C LEU A 222 13.44 -14.85 -10.08
N VAL A 223 13.52 -15.37 -11.30
CA VAL A 223 13.84 -16.77 -11.60
C VAL A 223 15.37 -16.92 -11.57
N ASN A 224 15.93 -16.62 -10.39
CA ASN A 224 17.36 -16.68 -10.11
C ASN A 224 17.59 -17.69 -8.98
N GLY A 225 18.40 -18.71 -9.27
CA GLY A 225 18.86 -19.69 -8.29
C GLY A 225 20.05 -19.17 -7.44
N PRO A 226 20.60 -20.02 -6.57
CA PRO A 226 21.74 -19.66 -5.71
C PRO A 226 22.97 -19.18 -6.50
N GLU A 227 23.14 -19.67 -7.72
CA GLU A 227 24.29 -19.33 -8.60
C GLU A 227 23.92 -18.28 -9.68
N GLY A 228 22.76 -17.66 -9.57
CA GLY A 228 22.23 -16.67 -10.52
C GLY A 228 21.11 -17.16 -11.43
N PRO A 229 20.82 -16.47 -12.55
CA PRO A 229 19.70 -16.80 -13.41
C PRO A 229 19.90 -18.13 -14.13
N GLY A 230 18.86 -18.96 -14.19
CA GLY A 230 18.84 -20.17 -14.98
C GLY A 230 19.17 -19.88 -16.46
N GLN A 231 20.00 -20.72 -17.07
CA GLN A 231 20.50 -20.52 -18.43
C GLN A 231 19.54 -21.10 -19.48
N THR A 232 18.76 -22.11 -19.11
CA THR A 232 17.78 -22.79 -19.98
C THR A 232 16.35 -22.57 -19.49
N ALA A 233 15.37 -22.87 -20.34
CA ALA A 233 13.96 -22.79 -19.99
C ALA A 233 13.61 -23.79 -18.88
N ASP A 234 14.17 -24.97 -18.92
CA ASP A 234 13.93 -26.02 -17.93
C ASP A 234 14.48 -25.63 -16.55
N GLU A 235 15.73 -25.12 -16.50
CA GLU A 235 16.31 -24.57 -15.25
C GLU A 235 15.47 -23.44 -14.65
N LYS A 236 14.93 -22.54 -15.50
CA LYS A 236 14.05 -21.45 -15.04
C LYS A 236 12.69 -21.92 -14.54
N PHE A 237 12.23 -23.07 -15.05
CA PHE A 237 10.96 -23.66 -14.64
C PHE A 237 11.06 -24.39 -13.29
N GLU A 238 12.23 -24.88 -12.95
CA GLU A 238 12.49 -25.59 -11.68
C GLU A 238 12.80 -24.64 -10.52
N LEU A 239 13.11 -23.37 -10.79
CA LEU A 239 13.35 -22.31 -9.79
C LEU A 239 12.05 -21.69 -9.28
#